data_49219df3af22992497e8395b95a06585
#
_entry.id   49219df3af22992497e8395b95a06585
#
_cell.length_a   1.000
_cell.length_b   1.000
_cell.length_c   1.000
_cell.angle_alpha   90.00
_cell.angle_beta   90.00
_cell.angle_gamma   90.00
#
_symmetry.space_group_name_H-M   'P 1'
#
loop_
_entity.id
_entity.type
_entity.pdbx_description
1 polymer ?
#
loop_
_entity_poly.entity_id
_entity_poly.type
_entity_poly.pdbx_seq_one_letter_code
_entity_poly.pdbx_strand_id
1 'polypeptide(L)'
;MPDLPEVQTVVDHLQADLIGEKIIAVKPIWPKVLHNFDQNDLFKNNHGQEIKDVTRRAKFIILQLPSSLLAIHLRMTGKLYLSNEEIPKHTSAIFELESGKKIIFEDTRKFGRIYLYKDLSLINKSHGIEPLGAEFTKTWLFTELKKKKRNIKALLLDQSFIAGLGNIYTDESLWVSGIHPNSISNAISKTAVIKLHQAIQTLLRDAIEAKGTTIINFSFLNGQSGNYADQLRIFGRQDETCFKCGKEIEKIRVAGRGTYLCNQCQRKYK
;
A
#
# COMPACT_ATOMS: atom_id res chain seq x y z
N MET A 1 8.46 -0.20 -0.85
CA MET A 1 7.32 -1.14 -0.71
C MET A 1 6.11 -0.40 -1.22
N PRO A 2 5.34 -0.97 -2.13
CA PRO A 2 4.08 -0.37 -2.56
C PRO A 2 3.20 -0.06 -1.34
N ASP A 3 2.74 1.18 -1.24
CA ASP A 3 1.80 1.65 -0.25
C ASP A 3 0.38 1.66 -0.84
N LEU A 4 -0.61 2.19 -0.14
CA LEU A 4 -2.00 2.20 -0.59
C LEU A 4 -2.18 2.75 -2.02
N PRO A 5 -1.59 3.90 -2.42
CA PRO A 5 -1.81 4.43 -3.77
C PRO A 5 -1.26 3.51 -4.87
N GLU A 6 -0.07 2.94 -4.68
CA GLU A 6 0.53 2.03 -5.66
C GLU A 6 -0.31 0.75 -5.82
N VAL A 7 -0.82 0.20 -4.71
CA VAL A 7 -1.69 -0.98 -4.74
C VAL A 7 -3.03 -0.66 -5.40
N GLN A 8 -3.62 0.51 -5.11
CA GLN A 8 -4.86 0.96 -5.74
C GLN A 8 -4.69 1.12 -7.25
N THR A 9 -3.57 1.71 -7.68
CA THR A 9 -3.28 1.85 -9.11
C THR A 9 -3.21 0.49 -9.84
N VAL A 10 -2.62 -0.54 -9.20
CA VAL A 10 -2.64 -1.90 -9.77
C VAL A 10 -4.06 -2.44 -9.86
N VAL A 11 -4.88 -2.24 -8.83
CA VAL A 11 -6.29 -2.66 -8.84
C VAL A 11 -7.05 -1.97 -9.96
N ASP A 12 -6.97 -0.65 -10.07
CA ASP A 12 -7.67 0.14 -11.08
C ASP A 12 -7.28 -0.29 -12.51
N HIS A 13 -6.01 -0.68 -12.71
CA HIS A 13 -5.51 -1.15 -13.98
C HIS A 13 -6.00 -2.55 -14.35
N LEU A 14 -6.14 -3.44 -13.37
CA LEU A 14 -6.51 -4.83 -13.58
C LEU A 14 -8.03 -5.05 -13.60
N GLN A 15 -8.80 -4.19 -12.95
CA GLN A 15 -10.21 -4.40 -12.69
C GLN A 15 -11.02 -4.61 -13.98
N ALA A 16 -10.86 -3.73 -14.97
CA ALA A 16 -11.61 -3.80 -16.22
C ALA A 16 -11.30 -5.06 -17.04
N ASP A 17 -10.06 -5.55 -16.97
CA ASP A 17 -9.59 -6.69 -17.76
C ASP A 17 -9.83 -8.04 -17.08
N LEU A 18 -10.00 -8.05 -15.75
CA LEU A 18 -10.10 -9.29 -14.98
C LEU A 18 -11.51 -9.67 -14.56
N ILE A 19 -12.43 -8.72 -14.42
CA ILE A 19 -13.81 -9.05 -14.04
C ILE A 19 -14.46 -9.90 -15.12
N GLY A 20 -15.00 -11.05 -14.72
CA GLY A 20 -15.61 -12.03 -15.62
C GLY A 20 -14.63 -13.07 -16.19
N GLU A 21 -13.34 -12.83 -16.12
CA GLU A 21 -12.33 -13.84 -16.50
C GLU A 21 -12.33 -15.02 -15.52
N LYS A 22 -12.03 -16.22 -16.01
CA LYS A 22 -11.89 -17.41 -15.16
C LYS A 22 -10.46 -17.85 -15.02
N ILE A 23 -10.00 -18.02 -13.79
CA ILE A 23 -8.74 -18.68 -13.48
C ILE A 23 -8.92 -20.17 -13.66
N ILE A 24 -8.18 -20.77 -14.60
CA ILE A 24 -8.23 -22.21 -14.90
C ILE A 24 -7.03 -22.99 -14.35
N ALA A 25 -5.92 -22.30 -14.06
CA ALA A 25 -4.74 -22.90 -13.43
C ALA A 25 -3.95 -21.87 -12.64
N VAL A 26 -3.26 -22.33 -11.59
CA VAL A 26 -2.26 -21.57 -10.84
C VAL A 26 -0.95 -22.33 -10.86
N LYS A 27 0.11 -21.72 -11.38
CA LYS A 27 1.45 -22.29 -11.47
C LYS A 27 2.41 -21.54 -10.55
N PRO A 28 2.68 -22.00 -9.33
CA PRO A 28 3.71 -21.41 -8.49
C PRO A 28 5.09 -21.80 -9.02
N ILE A 29 5.82 -20.81 -9.58
CA ILE A 29 7.21 -20.98 -9.99
C ILE A 29 8.11 -21.00 -8.75
N TRP A 30 7.76 -20.21 -7.74
CA TRP A 30 8.35 -20.27 -6.42
C TRP A 30 7.32 -20.75 -5.40
N PRO A 31 7.39 -22.01 -4.89
CA PRO A 31 6.31 -22.63 -4.12
C PRO A 31 5.86 -21.81 -2.90
N LYS A 32 6.79 -21.11 -2.21
CA LYS A 32 6.48 -20.30 -1.02
C LYS A 32 5.68 -19.03 -1.31
N VAL A 33 5.35 -18.71 -2.57
CA VAL A 33 4.50 -17.58 -2.92
C VAL A 33 3.05 -17.82 -2.49
N LEU A 34 2.58 -19.07 -2.59
CA LEU A 34 1.28 -19.51 -2.04
C LEU A 34 1.48 -19.75 -0.55
N HIS A 35 0.83 -18.94 0.31
CA HIS A 35 1.18 -18.91 1.74
C HIS A 35 0.40 -19.93 2.58
N ASN A 36 -0.89 -20.05 2.37
CA ASN A 36 -1.81 -20.86 3.20
C ASN A 36 -2.67 -21.84 2.38
N PHE A 37 -2.29 -22.11 1.15
CA PHE A 37 -2.98 -23.03 0.26
C PHE A 37 -1.99 -23.59 -0.77
N ASP A 38 -2.36 -24.68 -1.43
CA ASP A 38 -1.68 -25.20 -2.60
C ASP A 38 -2.46 -24.91 -3.90
N GLN A 39 -1.84 -25.17 -5.05
CA GLN A 39 -2.45 -24.88 -6.35
C GLN A 39 -3.78 -25.64 -6.58
N ASN A 40 -4.00 -26.78 -5.93
CA ASN A 40 -5.20 -27.61 -6.09
C ASN A 40 -6.34 -27.11 -5.21
N ASP A 41 -6.04 -26.43 -4.10
CA ASP A 41 -7.07 -25.94 -3.17
C ASP A 41 -8.05 -24.97 -3.84
N LEU A 42 -7.58 -24.20 -4.82
CA LEU A 42 -8.40 -23.25 -5.55
C LEU A 42 -9.47 -23.94 -6.41
N PHE A 43 -9.23 -25.20 -6.83
CA PHE A 43 -10.06 -25.91 -7.80
C PHE A 43 -10.79 -27.12 -7.21
N LYS A 44 -10.73 -27.33 -5.90
CA LYS A 44 -11.34 -28.52 -5.22
C LYS A 44 -12.81 -28.76 -5.54
N ASN A 45 -13.56 -27.69 -5.83
CA ASN A 45 -15.00 -27.76 -6.04
C ASN A 45 -15.47 -27.31 -7.44
N ASN A 46 -14.59 -26.81 -8.31
CA ASN A 46 -14.97 -26.30 -9.64
C ASN A 46 -13.78 -26.28 -10.62
N HIS A 47 -14.05 -26.57 -11.89
CA HIS A 47 -13.12 -26.36 -12.98
C HIS A 47 -13.13 -24.88 -13.40
N GLY A 48 -12.28 -24.05 -12.78
CA GLY A 48 -12.15 -22.64 -13.03
C GLY A 48 -12.89 -21.78 -12.00
N GLN A 49 -12.29 -20.65 -11.66
CA GLN A 49 -12.80 -19.70 -10.66
C GLN A 49 -12.97 -18.34 -11.35
N GLU A 50 -14.22 -17.93 -11.57
CA GLU A 50 -14.54 -16.62 -12.16
C GLU A 50 -14.18 -15.51 -11.17
N ILE A 51 -13.46 -14.49 -11.66
CA ILE A 51 -13.15 -13.28 -10.91
C ILE A 51 -14.39 -12.38 -10.91
N LYS A 52 -15.04 -12.25 -9.78
CA LYS A 52 -16.27 -11.46 -9.63
C LYS A 52 -15.99 -9.97 -9.41
N ASP A 53 -14.87 -9.67 -8.79
CA ASP A 53 -14.45 -8.29 -8.52
C ASP A 53 -12.94 -8.23 -8.25
N VAL A 54 -12.35 -7.05 -8.45
CA VAL A 54 -10.94 -6.75 -8.13
C VAL A 54 -10.92 -5.49 -7.26
N THR A 55 -10.55 -5.63 -6.01
CA THR A 55 -10.58 -4.54 -5.03
C THR A 55 -9.27 -4.42 -4.26
N ARG A 56 -9.17 -3.42 -3.39
CA ARG A 56 -8.05 -3.24 -2.46
C ARG A 56 -8.53 -3.28 -1.01
N ARG A 57 -7.77 -3.93 -0.15
CA ARG A 57 -7.86 -3.78 1.30
C ARG A 57 -6.46 -3.61 1.89
N ALA A 58 -6.21 -2.54 2.64
CA ALA A 58 -4.85 -2.20 3.11
C ALA A 58 -3.85 -2.13 1.94
N LYS A 59 -2.82 -2.96 1.97
CA LYS A 59 -1.82 -3.12 0.90
C LYS A 59 -1.99 -4.45 0.15
N PHE A 60 -3.20 -5.02 0.18
CA PHE A 60 -3.55 -6.23 -0.58
C PHE A 60 -4.38 -5.88 -1.81
N ILE A 61 -4.07 -6.54 -2.91
CA ILE A 61 -4.95 -6.69 -4.06
C ILE A 61 -5.85 -7.88 -3.76
N ILE A 62 -7.15 -7.72 -3.92
CA ILE A 62 -8.16 -8.74 -3.64
C ILE A 62 -8.82 -9.13 -4.95
N LEU A 63 -8.66 -10.39 -5.35
CA LEU A 63 -9.47 -10.99 -6.42
C LEU A 63 -10.61 -11.74 -5.77
N GLN A 64 -11.83 -11.23 -5.91
CA GLN A 64 -13.03 -11.86 -5.36
C GLN A 64 -13.46 -13.02 -6.26
N LEU A 65 -13.62 -14.19 -5.69
CA LEU A 65 -14.10 -15.40 -6.34
C LEU A 65 -15.51 -15.76 -5.80
N PRO A 66 -16.24 -16.70 -6.41
CA PRO A 66 -17.62 -17.03 -6.00
C PRO A 66 -17.79 -17.40 -4.53
N SER A 67 -16.84 -18.12 -3.93
CA SER A 67 -16.92 -18.61 -2.54
C SER A 67 -15.67 -18.31 -1.70
N SER A 68 -14.71 -17.57 -2.24
CA SER A 68 -13.44 -17.27 -1.61
C SER A 68 -12.84 -15.99 -2.20
N LEU A 69 -11.67 -15.62 -1.75
CA LEU A 69 -10.88 -14.55 -2.36
C LEU A 69 -9.39 -14.89 -2.36
N LEU A 70 -8.68 -14.40 -3.37
CA LEU A 70 -7.23 -14.35 -3.36
C LEU A 70 -6.79 -12.97 -2.89
N ALA A 71 -5.99 -12.94 -1.82
CA ALA A 71 -5.38 -11.72 -1.30
C ALA A 71 -3.89 -11.70 -1.64
N ILE A 72 -3.47 -10.75 -2.48
CA ILE A 72 -2.11 -10.67 -3.00
C ILE A 72 -1.40 -9.49 -2.36
N HIS A 73 -0.29 -9.76 -1.64
CA HIS A 73 0.54 -8.74 -1.02
C HIS A 73 1.87 -8.61 -1.76
N LEU A 74 2.09 -7.47 -2.41
CA LEU A 74 3.25 -7.23 -3.26
C LEU A 74 4.58 -7.11 -2.47
N ARG A 75 4.52 -6.79 -1.19
CA ARG A 75 5.70 -6.55 -0.33
C ARG A 75 6.62 -5.46 -0.88
N MET A 76 7.90 -5.78 -1.19
CA MET A 76 8.91 -4.77 -1.53
C MET A 76 9.08 -4.57 -3.05
N THR A 77 9.05 -5.65 -3.82
CA THR A 77 9.38 -5.66 -5.25
C THR A 77 8.39 -6.45 -6.10
N GLY A 78 7.27 -6.89 -5.49
CA GLY A 78 6.22 -7.62 -6.20
C GLY A 78 5.49 -6.73 -7.20
N LYS A 79 5.19 -7.30 -8.36
CA LYS A 79 4.38 -6.71 -9.43
C LYS A 79 3.31 -7.71 -9.83
N LEU A 80 2.11 -7.23 -10.10
CA LEU A 80 1.01 -8.04 -10.60
C LEU A 80 0.45 -7.39 -11.86
N TYR A 81 0.39 -8.14 -12.95
CA TYR A 81 -0.06 -7.63 -14.23
C TYR A 81 -0.53 -8.74 -15.18
N LEU A 82 -1.28 -8.37 -16.23
CA LEU A 82 -1.63 -9.25 -17.34
C LEU A 82 -0.53 -9.27 -18.38
N SER A 83 -0.24 -10.43 -18.93
CA SER A 83 0.68 -10.58 -20.06
C SER A 83 0.29 -11.77 -20.93
N ASN A 84 0.52 -11.62 -22.24
CA ASN A 84 0.49 -12.70 -23.23
C ASN A 84 1.90 -13.08 -23.70
N GLU A 85 2.92 -12.39 -23.21
CA GLU A 85 4.32 -12.51 -23.62
C GLU A 85 5.06 -13.63 -22.87
N GLU A 86 6.35 -13.76 -23.16
CA GLU A 86 7.25 -14.70 -22.47
C GLU A 86 7.27 -14.42 -20.95
N ILE A 87 7.47 -15.51 -20.19
CA ILE A 87 7.48 -15.47 -18.74
C ILE A 87 8.77 -14.78 -18.24
N PRO A 88 8.67 -13.66 -17.53
CA PRO A 88 9.86 -12.96 -17.01
C PRO A 88 10.68 -13.81 -16.04
N LYS A 89 11.98 -13.57 -15.99
CA LYS A 89 12.96 -14.30 -15.16
C LYS A 89 12.59 -14.35 -13.67
N HIS A 90 11.97 -13.31 -13.15
CA HIS A 90 11.64 -13.19 -11.71
C HIS A 90 10.19 -13.51 -11.39
N THR A 91 9.51 -14.23 -12.28
CA THR A 91 8.14 -14.68 -12.04
C THR A 91 8.10 -15.62 -10.83
N SER A 92 7.19 -15.35 -9.92
CA SER A 92 6.95 -16.14 -8.70
C SER A 92 5.71 -17.02 -8.84
N ALA A 93 4.66 -16.54 -9.53
CA ALA A 93 3.47 -17.32 -9.87
C ALA A 93 2.82 -16.84 -11.16
N ILE A 94 2.08 -17.73 -11.80
CA ILE A 94 1.29 -17.47 -13.00
C ILE A 94 -0.14 -17.98 -12.73
N PHE A 95 -1.14 -17.16 -13.02
CA PHE A 95 -2.53 -17.60 -13.09
C PHE A 95 -2.91 -17.64 -14.58
N GLU A 96 -3.31 -18.79 -15.06
CA GLU A 96 -3.80 -18.95 -16.43
C GLU A 96 -5.29 -18.67 -16.47
N LEU A 97 -5.71 -17.86 -17.41
CA LEU A 97 -7.11 -17.48 -17.63
C LEU A 97 -7.71 -18.28 -18.79
N GLU A 98 -9.03 -18.49 -18.76
CA GLU A 98 -9.78 -19.19 -19.82
C GLU A 98 -9.64 -18.51 -21.19
N SER A 99 -9.47 -17.19 -21.23
CA SER A 99 -9.18 -16.41 -22.44
C SER A 99 -7.80 -16.64 -23.06
N GLY A 100 -6.91 -17.39 -22.38
CA GLY A 100 -5.52 -17.58 -22.76
C GLY A 100 -4.56 -16.51 -22.24
N LYS A 101 -5.06 -15.42 -21.67
CA LYS A 101 -4.25 -14.43 -20.96
C LYS A 101 -3.65 -15.03 -19.67
N LYS A 102 -2.61 -14.39 -19.14
CA LYS A 102 -1.95 -14.80 -17.90
C LYS A 102 -1.86 -13.62 -16.95
N ILE A 103 -2.20 -13.84 -15.66
CA ILE A 103 -1.81 -12.92 -14.60
C ILE A 103 -0.43 -13.33 -14.13
N ILE A 104 0.55 -12.45 -14.23
CA ILE A 104 1.93 -12.68 -13.82
C ILE A 104 2.15 -12.01 -12.47
N PHE A 105 2.63 -12.79 -11.49
CA PHE A 105 3.16 -12.27 -10.25
C PHE A 105 4.69 -12.36 -10.28
N GLU A 106 5.35 -11.24 -10.54
CA GLU A 106 6.80 -11.10 -10.57
C GLU A 106 7.30 -10.53 -9.26
N ASP A 107 8.36 -11.12 -8.66
CA ASP A 107 8.98 -10.56 -7.45
C ASP A 107 10.46 -10.95 -7.34
N THR A 108 11.33 -9.99 -7.59
CA THR A 108 12.80 -10.16 -7.55
C THR A 108 13.29 -10.61 -6.17
N ARG A 109 12.68 -10.14 -5.08
CA ARG A 109 13.10 -10.45 -3.70
C ARG A 109 12.38 -11.65 -3.10
N LYS A 110 11.33 -12.16 -3.75
CA LYS A 110 10.54 -13.32 -3.31
C LYS A 110 9.91 -13.14 -1.91
N PHE A 111 9.53 -11.91 -1.53
CA PHE A 111 8.85 -11.59 -0.27
C PHE A 111 7.34 -11.53 -0.42
N GLY A 112 6.86 -11.32 -1.65
CA GLY A 112 5.44 -11.28 -1.96
C GLY A 112 4.73 -12.57 -1.59
N ARG A 113 3.45 -12.49 -1.31
CA ARG A 113 2.62 -13.64 -0.88
C ARG A 113 1.23 -13.54 -1.45
N ILE A 114 0.69 -14.70 -1.74
CA ILE A 114 -0.69 -14.91 -2.17
C ILE A 114 -1.36 -15.78 -1.10
N TYR A 115 -2.53 -15.36 -0.68
CA TYR A 115 -3.34 -16.02 0.33
C TYR A 115 -4.70 -16.39 -0.27
N LEU A 116 -5.23 -17.53 0.10
CA LEU A 116 -6.60 -17.92 -0.17
C LEU A 116 -7.41 -17.80 1.13
N TYR A 117 -8.44 -16.96 1.13
CA TYR A 117 -9.33 -16.76 2.26
C TYR A 117 -10.79 -16.97 1.86
N LYS A 118 -11.62 -17.33 2.82
CA LYS A 118 -13.07 -17.40 2.63
C LYS A 118 -13.67 -16.00 2.41
N ASP A 119 -13.20 -15.02 3.20
CA ASP A 119 -13.65 -13.64 3.20
C ASP A 119 -12.57 -12.70 3.76
N LEU A 120 -12.87 -11.41 3.90
CA LEU A 120 -11.94 -10.41 4.41
C LEU A 120 -11.73 -10.41 5.93
N SER A 121 -12.42 -11.25 6.71
CA SER A 121 -12.43 -11.18 8.18
C SER A 121 -11.05 -11.28 8.80
N LEU A 122 -10.17 -12.16 8.31
CA LEU A 122 -8.79 -12.30 8.82
C LEU A 122 -7.94 -11.06 8.50
N ILE A 123 -8.12 -10.46 7.33
CA ILE A 123 -7.42 -9.23 6.96
C ILE A 123 -7.94 -8.07 7.83
N ASN A 124 -9.27 -7.94 7.97
CA ASN A 124 -9.89 -6.90 8.77
C ASN A 124 -9.51 -6.99 10.26
N LYS A 125 -9.37 -8.19 10.80
CA LYS A 125 -8.93 -8.40 12.18
C LYS A 125 -7.48 -7.93 12.43
N SER A 126 -6.63 -8.03 11.43
CA SER A 126 -5.19 -7.69 11.55
C SER A 126 -4.83 -6.29 11.05
N HIS A 127 -5.74 -5.62 10.35
CA HIS A 127 -5.51 -4.30 9.77
C HIS A 127 -6.53 -3.30 10.28
N GLY A 128 -6.04 -2.10 10.59
CA GLY A 128 -6.85 -1.00 11.08
C GLY A 128 -7.72 -0.36 10.01
N ILE A 129 -8.13 0.87 10.30
CA ILE A 129 -9.04 1.65 9.48
C ILE A 129 -8.43 2.02 8.12
N GLU A 130 -9.27 2.05 7.08
CA GLU A 130 -8.90 2.58 5.76
C GLU A 130 -8.85 4.12 5.81
N PRO A 131 -7.72 4.76 5.45
CA PRO A 131 -7.59 6.21 5.57
C PRO A 131 -8.42 7.01 4.57
N LEU A 132 -8.96 6.36 3.53
CA LEU A 132 -9.89 6.96 2.57
C LEU A 132 -11.35 6.52 2.81
N GLY A 133 -11.59 5.65 3.78
CA GLY A 133 -12.94 5.19 4.15
C GLY A 133 -13.70 6.23 4.98
N ALA A 134 -15.04 6.10 4.99
CA ALA A 134 -15.93 7.02 5.69
C ALA A 134 -15.73 7.04 7.21
N GLU A 135 -15.24 5.94 7.79
CA GLU A 135 -14.98 5.81 9.22
C GLU A 135 -13.74 6.59 9.68
N PHE A 136 -12.78 6.87 8.78
CA PHE A 136 -11.59 7.65 9.10
C PHE A 136 -11.95 9.14 9.17
N THR A 137 -12.47 9.56 10.31
CA THR A 137 -12.87 10.95 10.56
C THR A 137 -11.84 11.70 11.41
N LYS A 138 -11.88 13.04 11.36
CA LYS A 138 -11.06 13.90 12.23
C LYS A 138 -11.27 13.59 13.71
N THR A 139 -12.52 13.29 14.09
CA THR A 139 -12.88 12.93 15.46
C THR A 139 -12.32 11.58 15.84
N TRP A 140 -12.45 10.58 14.98
CA TRP A 140 -11.87 9.26 15.18
C TRP A 140 -10.36 9.36 15.40
N LEU A 141 -9.64 10.03 14.49
CA LEU A 141 -8.19 10.15 14.59
C LEU A 141 -7.75 10.84 15.88
N PHE A 142 -8.42 11.94 16.27
CA PHE A 142 -8.12 12.64 17.51
C PHE A 142 -8.35 11.75 18.74
N THR A 143 -9.49 11.08 18.81
CA THR A 143 -9.84 10.20 19.93
C THR A 143 -8.86 9.04 20.06
N GLU A 144 -8.51 8.41 18.96
CA GLU A 144 -7.60 7.27 18.96
C GLU A 144 -6.15 7.67 19.28
N LEU A 145 -5.67 8.82 18.80
CA LEU A 145 -4.36 9.34 19.19
C LEU A 145 -4.29 9.68 20.68
N LYS A 146 -5.36 10.21 21.28
CA LYS A 146 -5.41 10.51 22.71
C LYS A 146 -5.32 9.27 23.61
N LYS A 147 -5.80 8.13 23.15
CA LYS A 147 -5.72 6.85 23.88
C LYS A 147 -4.32 6.22 23.88
N LYS A 148 -3.40 6.70 23.05
CA LYS A 148 -2.11 6.04 22.79
C LYS A 148 -0.94 6.97 23.12
N LYS A 149 -0.03 6.53 24.00
CA LYS A 149 1.23 7.23 24.29
C LYS A 149 2.36 6.59 23.48
N ARG A 150 2.35 6.79 22.15
CA ARG A 150 3.32 6.21 21.22
C ARG A 150 3.95 7.29 20.34
N ASN A 151 5.12 7.01 19.79
CA ASN A 151 5.70 7.83 18.73
C ASN A 151 4.74 7.91 17.56
N ILE A 152 4.46 9.14 17.06
CA ILE A 152 3.45 9.35 16.02
C ILE A 152 3.81 8.66 14.70
N LYS A 153 5.08 8.73 14.25
CA LYS A 153 5.49 8.05 13.02
C LYS A 153 5.36 6.54 13.15
N ALA A 154 5.78 5.96 14.28
CA ALA A 154 5.62 4.53 14.54
C ALA A 154 4.15 4.09 14.50
N LEU A 155 3.26 4.93 15.04
CA LEU A 155 1.83 4.65 15.08
C LEU A 155 1.19 4.75 13.67
N LEU A 156 1.56 5.74 12.87
CA LEU A 156 1.06 5.88 11.49
C LEU A 156 1.54 4.75 10.56
N LEU A 157 2.70 4.17 10.83
CA LEU A 157 3.25 3.02 10.09
C LEU A 157 2.65 1.67 10.54
N ASP A 158 1.98 1.65 11.68
CA ASP A 158 1.33 0.45 12.22
C ASP A 158 0.05 0.13 11.44
N GLN A 159 0.12 -0.92 10.62
CA GLN A 159 -0.99 -1.33 9.76
C GLN A 159 -2.24 -1.77 10.55
N SER A 160 -2.11 -2.09 11.82
CA SER A 160 -3.25 -2.37 12.71
C SER A 160 -3.93 -1.09 13.22
N PHE A 161 -3.32 0.08 13.04
CA PHE A 161 -3.88 1.37 13.40
C PHE A 161 -4.53 2.05 12.20
N ILE A 162 -3.74 2.39 11.17
CA ILE A 162 -4.20 2.92 9.89
C ILE A 162 -3.61 2.05 8.78
N ALA A 163 -4.48 1.39 8.04
CA ALA A 163 -4.06 0.50 6.98
C ALA A 163 -3.57 1.28 5.74
N GLY A 164 -2.59 0.74 5.03
CA GLY A 164 -2.15 1.26 3.75
C GLY A 164 -1.06 2.34 3.78
N LEU A 165 -0.88 3.08 4.89
CA LEU A 165 0.20 4.05 5.00
C LEU A 165 1.58 3.38 5.06
N GLY A 166 2.54 3.97 4.38
CA GLY A 166 3.95 3.58 4.46
C GLY A 166 4.86 4.78 4.71
N ASN A 167 6.15 4.58 4.48
CA ASN A 167 7.16 5.54 4.91
C ASN A 167 7.03 6.89 4.18
N ILE A 168 6.76 6.87 2.88
CA ILE A 168 6.65 8.06 2.04
C ILE A 168 5.50 8.93 2.52
N TYR A 169 4.30 8.40 2.46
CA TYR A 169 3.08 9.17 2.78
C TYR A 169 3.00 9.55 4.26
N THR A 170 3.65 8.80 5.15
CA THR A 170 3.78 9.19 6.56
C THR A 170 4.66 10.43 6.73
N ASP A 171 5.86 10.46 6.13
CA ASP A 171 6.75 11.63 6.23
C ASP A 171 6.12 12.86 5.57
N GLU A 172 5.54 12.73 4.38
CA GLU A 172 4.82 13.79 3.69
C GLU A 172 3.67 14.35 4.55
N SER A 173 2.82 13.47 5.11
CA SER A 173 1.68 13.88 5.94
C SER A 173 2.10 14.61 7.21
N LEU A 174 3.16 14.15 7.87
CA LEU A 174 3.72 14.79 9.06
C LEU A 174 4.33 16.17 8.72
N TRP A 175 5.00 16.30 7.58
CA TRP A 175 5.54 17.60 7.14
C TRP A 175 4.41 18.57 6.75
N VAL A 176 3.42 18.14 5.99
CA VAL A 176 2.26 18.97 5.61
C VAL A 176 1.54 19.49 6.84
N SER A 177 1.30 18.62 7.83
CA SER A 177 0.60 18.97 9.08
C SER A 177 1.46 19.72 10.10
N GLY A 178 2.77 19.86 9.88
CA GLY A 178 3.69 20.52 10.80
C GLY A 178 3.97 19.75 12.08
N ILE A 179 3.85 18.41 12.05
CA ILE A 179 4.08 17.55 13.22
C ILE A 179 5.46 16.88 13.07
N HIS A 180 6.30 17.05 14.09
CA HIS A 180 7.61 16.38 14.12
C HIS A 180 7.44 14.86 14.28
N PRO A 181 8.18 14.02 13.50
CA PRO A 181 8.02 12.55 13.52
C PRO A 181 8.20 11.90 14.90
N ASN A 182 9.00 12.51 15.77
CA ASN A 182 9.22 12.06 17.15
C ASN A 182 8.20 12.60 18.17
N SER A 183 7.09 13.18 17.73
CA SER A 183 6.03 13.61 18.64
C SER A 183 5.33 12.42 19.31
N ILE A 184 4.85 12.62 20.53
CA ILE A 184 4.03 11.64 21.25
C ILE A 184 2.57 11.84 20.88
N SER A 185 1.89 10.78 20.44
CA SER A 185 0.56 10.82 19.82
C SER A 185 -0.50 11.53 20.66
N ASN A 186 -0.59 11.25 21.98
CA ASN A 186 -1.58 11.85 22.85
C ASN A 186 -1.28 13.31 23.24
N ALA A 187 -0.07 13.80 23.01
CA ALA A 187 0.29 15.20 23.26
C ALA A 187 -0.06 16.13 22.07
N ILE A 188 -0.36 15.58 20.89
CA ILE A 188 -0.64 16.36 19.69
C ILE A 188 -1.95 17.15 19.88
N SER A 189 -1.91 18.44 19.54
CA SER A 189 -3.08 19.33 19.66
C SER A 189 -4.19 18.93 18.67
N LYS A 190 -5.46 19.22 19.01
CA LYS A 190 -6.63 18.95 18.15
C LYS A 190 -6.47 19.57 16.76
N THR A 191 -6.00 20.82 16.71
CA THR A 191 -5.78 21.53 15.43
C THR A 191 -4.74 20.83 14.55
N ALA A 192 -3.64 20.35 15.15
CA ALA A 192 -2.61 19.60 14.38
C ALA A 192 -3.13 18.26 13.91
N VAL A 193 -3.95 17.55 14.70
CA VAL A 193 -4.58 16.29 14.27
C VAL A 193 -5.56 16.50 13.11
N ILE A 194 -6.34 17.60 13.13
CA ILE A 194 -7.22 17.94 12.00
C ILE A 194 -6.41 18.15 10.72
N LYS A 195 -5.29 18.87 10.80
CA LYS A 195 -4.37 19.05 9.66
C LYS A 195 -3.75 17.72 9.20
N LEU A 196 -3.36 16.85 10.13
CA LEU A 196 -2.81 15.54 9.82
C LEU A 196 -3.84 14.66 9.07
N HIS A 197 -5.08 14.61 9.56
CA HIS A 197 -6.17 13.90 8.91
C HIS A 197 -6.35 14.38 7.45
N GLN A 198 -6.44 15.70 7.26
CA GLN A 198 -6.59 16.29 5.92
C GLN A 198 -5.39 15.97 5.03
N ALA A 199 -4.17 16.12 5.56
CA ALA A 199 -2.94 15.82 4.83
C ALA A 199 -2.90 14.36 4.36
N ILE A 200 -3.22 13.39 5.24
CA ILE A 200 -3.28 11.97 4.87
C ILE A 200 -4.26 11.75 3.71
N GLN A 201 -5.49 12.26 3.82
CA GLN A 201 -6.50 12.02 2.79
C GLN A 201 -6.16 12.69 1.45
N THR A 202 -5.69 13.94 1.48
CA THR A 202 -5.33 14.68 0.28
C THR A 202 -4.15 14.02 -0.42
N LEU A 203 -3.05 13.77 0.29
CA LEU A 203 -1.85 13.15 -0.28
C LEU A 203 -2.13 11.77 -0.90
N LEU A 204 -2.97 10.95 -0.25
CA LEU A 204 -3.30 9.64 -0.78
C LEU A 204 -4.18 9.72 -2.03
N ARG A 205 -5.14 10.66 -2.10
CA ARG A 205 -5.97 10.87 -3.31
C ARG A 205 -5.12 11.40 -4.45
N ASP A 206 -4.32 12.43 -4.22
CA ASP A 206 -3.43 13.01 -5.23
C ASP A 206 -2.45 11.96 -5.77
N ALA A 207 -1.92 11.10 -4.89
CA ALA A 207 -1.04 10.02 -5.29
C ALA A 207 -1.74 8.93 -6.10
N ILE A 208 -2.99 8.59 -5.80
CA ILE A 208 -3.79 7.65 -6.61
C ILE A 208 -4.04 8.26 -8.00
N GLU A 209 -4.45 9.53 -8.07
CA GLU A 209 -4.69 10.23 -9.32
C GLU A 209 -3.41 10.30 -10.19
N ALA A 210 -2.25 10.53 -9.57
CA ALA A 210 -0.95 10.50 -10.24
C ALA A 210 -0.39 9.09 -10.48
N LYS A 211 -1.16 8.03 -10.24
CA LYS A 211 -0.79 6.60 -10.40
C LYS A 211 0.39 6.16 -9.52
N GLY A 212 0.50 6.73 -8.33
CA GLY A 212 1.50 6.37 -7.33
C GLY A 212 2.89 6.97 -7.55
N THR A 213 3.80 6.68 -6.61
CA THR A 213 5.23 7.04 -6.70
C THR A 213 6.01 5.89 -7.30
N THR A 214 6.63 6.09 -8.45
CA THR A 214 7.61 5.13 -8.96
C THR A 214 8.98 5.43 -8.37
N ILE A 215 9.32 4.77 -7.28
CA ILE A 215 10.69 4.77 -6.77
C ILE A 215 11.36 3.48 -7.21
N ILE A 216 12.30 3.59 -8.14
CA ILE A 216 13.34 2.63 -8.62
C ILE A 216 12.90 1.18 -8.96
N ASN A 217 11.92 0.59 -8.28
CA ASN A 217 11.59 -0.84 -8.40
C ASN A 217 10.12 -1.15 -8.72
N PHE A 218 9.27 -0.15 -8.88
CA PHE A 218 7.85 -0.33 -9.19
C PHE A 218 7.51 0.38 -10.50
N SER A 219 7.75 -0.29 -11.62
CA SER A 219 7.24 0.12 -12.94
C SER A 219 5.96 -0.67 -13.23
N PHE A 220 4.93 0.02 -13.72
CA PHE A 220 3.74 -0.63 -14.30
C PHE A 220 4.09 -1.28 -15.65
N LEU A 221 3.17 -2.04 -16.21
CA LEU A 221 3.22 -2.55 -17.57
C LEU A 221 3.71 -1.46 -18.56
N ASN A 222 4.58 -1.83 -19.47
CA ASN A 222 5.14 -0.97 -20.52
C ASN A 222 6.06 0.17 -20.02
N GLY A 223 6.69 0.04 -18.85
CA GLY A 223 7.64 1.05 -18.36
C GLY A 223 6.98 2.36 -17.91
N GLN A 224 5.65 2.43 -17.81
CA GLN A 224 4.98 3.60 -17.27
C GLN A 224 5.28 3.72 -15.78
N SER A 225 5.81 4.86 -15.40
CA SER A 225 6.07 5.23 -14.00
C SER A 225 4.93 6.11 -13.49
N GLY A 226 4.57 5.95 -12.22
CA GLY A 226 3.70 6.92 -11.55
C GLY A 226 4.43 8.27 -11.42
N ASN A 227 3.71 9.37 -11.61
CA ASN A 227 4.27 10.72 -11.65
C ASN A 227 4.27 11.43 -10.27
N TYR A 228 3.87 10.73 -9.20
CA TYR A 228 3.80 11.37 -7.89
C TYR A 228 5.18 11.61 -7.26
N ALA A 229 6.24 10.95 -7.75
CA ALA A 229 7.61 11.16 -7.26
C ALA A 229 8.06 12.62 -7.37
N ASP A 230 7.68 13.31 -8.45
CA ASP A 230 8.03 14.73 -8.68
C ASP A 230 7.22 15.68 -7.78
N GLN A 231 6.19 15.21 -7.11
CA GLN A 231 5.35 15.99 -6.19
C GLN A 231 5.79 15.84 -4.73
N LEU A 232 6.78 14.99 -4.43
CA LEU A 232 7.27 14.79 -3.07
C LEU A 232 7.95 16.07 -2.54
N ARG A 233 7.59 16.43 -1.32
CA ARG A 233 7.98 17.71 -0.72
C ARG A 233 9.03 17.59 0.37
N ILE A 234 9.13 16.41 0.99
CA ILE A 234 10.08 16.13 2.06
C ILE A 234 10.81 14.80 1.86
N PHE A 235 10.09 13.74 1.42
CA PHE A 235 10.66 12.40 1.33
C PHE A 235 11.71 12.31 0.20
N GLY A 236 12.88 11.78 0.55
CA GLY A 236 14.00 11.61 -0.41
C GLY A 236 14.86 12.86 -0.61
N ARG A 237 14.48 14.00 -0.03
CA ARG A 237 15.07 15.31 -0.27
C ARG A 237 16.04 15.76 0.85
N GLN A 238 16.82 14.82 1.38
CA GLN A 238 17.87 15.16 2.34
C GLN A 238 18.82 16.20 1.76
N ASP A 239 19.26 17.14 2.59
CA ASP A 239 20.21 18.24 2.27
C ASP A 239 19.66 19.28 1.26
N GLU A 240 18.42 19.11 0.78
CA GLU A 240 17.72 20.09 -0.05
C GLU A 240 16.96 21.12 0.81
N THR A 241 16.57 22.23 0.19
CA THR A 241 15.81 23.29 0.87
C THR A 241 14.34 22.92 1.05
N CYS A 242 13.82 23.18 2.23
CA CYS A 242 12.40 23.03 2.56
C CYS A 242 11.56 24.07 1.80
N PHE A 243 10.55 23.63 1.06
CA PHE A 243 9.65 24.53 0.29
C PHE A 243 8.85 25.51 1.15
N LYS A 244 8.70 25.26 2.47
CA LYS A 244 7.96 26.17 3.36
C LYS A 244 8.82 27.29 3.96
N CYS A 245 10.08 27.01 4.29
CA CYS A 245 10.91 27.95 5.06
C CYS A 245 12.34 28.12 4.56
N GLY A 246 12.75 27.42 3.50
CA GLY A 246 14.09 27.51 2.95
C GLY A 246 15.21 26.86 3.77
N LYS A 247 14.90 26.32 4.98
CA LYS A 247 15.89 25.58 5.78
C LYS A 247 16.13 24.20 5.19
N GLU A 248 17.30 23.66 5.47
CA GLU A 248 17.71 22.33 5.02
C GLU A 248 16.81 21.21 5.59
N ILE A 249 16.51 20.22 4.76
CA ILE A 249 15.78 19.02 5.13
C ILE A 249 16.75 18.01 5.72
N GLU A 250 16.46 17.57 6.94
CA GLU A 250 17.26 16.59 7.65
C GLU A 250 16.74 15.15 7.43
N LYS A 251 17.67 14.22 7.54
CA LYS A 251 17.34 12.79 7.59
C LYS A 251 17.78 12.19 8.91
N ILE A 252 16.84 11.63 9.64
CA ILE A 252 17.08 10.95 10.92
C ILE A 252 16.53 9.52 10.87
N ARG A 253 16.71 8.77 11.96
CA ARG A 253 16.10 7.44 12.11
C ARG A 253 14.99 7.49 13.16
N VAL A 254 13.75 7.16 12.75
CA VAL A 254 12.58 7.09 13.64
C VAL A 254 11.86 5.76 13.38
N ALA A 255 11.49 5.04 14.44
CA ALA A 255 10.82 3.75 14.35
C ALA A 255 11.54 2.74 13.42
N GLY A 256 12.88 2.74 13.42
CA GLY A 256 13.68 1.87 12.57
C GLY A 256 13.71 2.26 11.08
N ARG A 257 13.10 3.39 10.68
CA ARG A 257 13.01 3.86 9.29
C ARG A 257 13.77 5.17 9.09
N GLY A 258 14.40 5.33 7.91
CA GLY A 258 14.87 6.63 7.45
C GLY A 258 13.70 7.60 7.38
N THR A 259 13.85 8.78 7.92
CA THR A 259 12.79 9.76 8.15
C THR A 259 13.29 11.12 7.73
N TYR A 260 12.56 11.76 6.83
CA TYR A 260 12.87 13.09 6.32
C TYR A 260 11.98 14.11 7.02
N LEU A 261 12.57 15.22 7.47
CA LEU A 261 11.86 16.25 8.21
C LEU A 261 12.51 17.63 8.05
N CYS A 262 11.74 18.65 8.35
CA CYS A 262 12.23 20.02 8.52
C CYS A 262 11.99 20.44 9.98
N ASN A 263 13.05 20.54 10.76
CA ASN A 263 12.97 20.92 12.19
C ASN A 263 12.35 22.27 12.44
N GLN A 264 12.45 23.22 11.48
CA GLN A 264 11.82 24.54 11.58
C GLN A 264 10.29 24.50 11.41
N CYS A 265 9.79 23.64 10.48
CA CYS A 265 8.37 23.59 10.13
C CYS A 265 7.57 22.60 10.96
N GLN A 266 8.21 21.63 11.60
CA GLN A 266 7.56 20.52 12.30
C GLN A 266 7.76 20.61 13.81
N ARG A 267 6.67 20.96 14.51
CA ARG A 267 6.66 21.07 15.99
C ARG A 267 6.68 19.70 16.65
N LYS A 268 7.56 19.52 17.64
CA LYS A 268 7.60 18.32 18.49
C LYS A 268 6.66 18.47 19.67
N TYR A 269 5.72 17.53 19.78
CA TYR A 269 4.79 17.36 20.90
C TYR A 269 5.33 16.28 21.85
N LYS A 270 5.47 16.61 23.15
CA LYS A 270 6.08 15.74 24.18
C LYS A 270 5.04 15.25 25.16
#